data_21f1a221ebf31a6f8957d7e41ff30b32
#
_entry.id   21f1a221ebf31a6f8957d7e41ff30b32
#
_cell.length_a   1.000
_cell.length_b   1.000
_cell.length_c   1.000
_cell.angle_alpha   90.00
_cell.angle_beta   90.00
_cell.angle_gamma   90.00
#
_symmetry.space_group_name_H-M   'P 1'
#
loop_
_entity.id
_entity.type
_entity.pdbx_description
1 polymer ?
#
loop_
_entity_poly.entity_id
_entity_poly.type
_entity_poly.pdbx_seq_one_letter_code
_entity_poly.pdbx_strand_id
1 'polypeptide(L)'
;MKTILLLIASLAISAAVNAQKSLLSIDENNKYIYYQVVDMPGIKADSLQKNMVLFIKEFYPKEKSLQVTNPGASVKDKFLTYTSLVKHENGEMTYALNVECKDGKYRYWVTDFVFTPYEKNRYGMFTPVSGMYITLEKVSDKLPKKDVEGYFEQTGAFCKQLGDKLKKYMAEGKPQQPKENKPVKKIVTDKW
;
A
#
# COMPACT_ATOMS: atom_id res chain seq x y z
N MET A 1 15.11 -9.82 -41.55
CA MET A 1 14.58 -8.69 -40.78
C MET A 1 13.43 -9.09 -39.86
N LYS A 2 12.41 -9.89 -40.26
CA LYS A 2 11.30 -10.33 -39.40
C LYS A 2 11.74 -11.17 -38.18
N THR A 3 12.73 -12.00 -38.29
CA THR A 3 13.27 -12.85 -37.19
C THR A 3 14.01 -12.02 -36.12
N ILE A 4 14.70 -10.94 -36.51
CA ILE A 4 15.41 -10.05 -35.57
C ILE A 4 14.41 -9.25 -34.77
N LEU A 5 13.29 -8.82 -35.38
CA LEU A 5 12.22 -8.08 -34.70
C LEU A 5 11.53 -8.92 -33.60
N LEU A 6 11.33 -10.22 -33.86
CA LEU A 6 10.76 -11.17 -32.90
C LEU A 6 11.69 -11.41 -31.69
N LEU A 7 13.01 -11.42 -31.93
CA LEU A 7 14.01 -11.62 -30.87
C LEU A 7 14.07 -10.40 -29.92
N ILE A 8 13.97 -9.18 -30.48
CA ILE A 8 13.96 -7.93 -29.70
C ILE A 8 12.67 -7.83 -28.87
N ALA A 9 11.52 -8.24 -29.43
CA ALA A 9 10.27 -8.26 -28.71
C ALA A 9 10.28 -9.24 -27.53
N SER A 10 10.91 -10.41 -27.66
CA SER A 10 11.02 -11.38 -26.57
C SER A 10 11.95 -10.92 -25.44
N LEU A 11 13.01 -10.17 -25.76
CA LEU A 11 13.91 -9.57 -24.77
C LEU A 11 13.23 -8.46 -23.96
N ALA A 12 12.38 -7.66 -24.60
CA ALA A 12 11.63 -6.59 -23.92
C ALA A 12 10.60 -7.11 -22.92
N ILE A 13 9.95 -8.25 -23.22
CA ILE A 13 8.99 -8.88 -22.33
C ILE A 13 9.68 -9.47 -21.09
N SER A 14 10.87 -10.05 -21.22
CA SER A 14 11.61 -10.60 -20.08
C SER A 14 12.16 -9.50 -19.13
N ALA A 15 12.47 -8.32 -19.63
CA ALA A 15 12.88 -7.18 -18.82
C ALA A 15 11.71 -6.61 -17.97
N ALA A 16 10.49 -6.61 -18.52
CA ALA A 16 9.30 -6.14 -17.80
C ALA A 16 8.91 -7.03 -16.61
N VAL A 17 9.13 -8.35 -16.72
CA VAL A 17 8.81 -9.31 -15.64
C VAL A 17 9.79 -9.18 -14.47
N ASN A 18 11.05 -8.81 -14.71
CA ASN A 18 12.02 -8.60 -13.64
C ASN A 18 11.87 -7.24 -12.93
N ALA A 19 11.29 -6.22 -13.58
CA ALA A 19 11.04 -4.91 -13.00
C ALA A 19 9.93 -4.92 -11.93
N GLN A 20 9.08 -5.94 -11.92
CA GLN A 20 8.03 -6.10 -10.87
C GLN A 20 8.55 -6.77 -9.59
N LYS A 21 9.74 -7.36 -9.60
CA LYS A 21 10.23 -8.22 -8.51
C LYS A 21 10.76 -7.51 -7.28
N SER A 22 10.95 -6.18 -7.27
CA SER A 22 11.32 -5.45 -6.04
C SER A 22 10.85 -4.01 -6.05
N LEU A 23 9.59 -3.80 -5.70
CA LEU A 23 9.10 -2.46 -5.33
C LEU A 23 9.66 -2.02 -3.97
N LEU A 24 10.19 -2.96 -3.19
CA LEU A 24 10.83 -2.70 -1.90
C LEU A 24 12.35 -2.63 -2.06
N SER A 25 12.95 -1.68 -1.37
CA SER A 25 14.41 -1.53 -1.21
C SER A 25 14.80 -1.92 0.22
N ILE A 26 16.10 -1.91 0.52
CA ILE A 26 16.64 -2.08 1.87
C ILE A 26 17.21 -0.75 2.31
N ASP A 27 16.90 -0.30 3.53
CA ASP A 27 17.45 0.91 4.13
C ASP A 27 18.82 0.66 4.81
N GLU A 28 19.40 1.69 5.39
CA GLU A 28 20.67 1.66 6.11
C GLU A 28 20.67 0.77 7.37
N ASN A 29 19.48 0.42 7.87
CA ASN A 29 19.27 -0.46 9.03
C ASN A 29 18.96 -1.91 8.62
N ASN A 30 19.16 -2.26 7.34
CA ASN A 30 18.79 -3.55 6.74
C ASN A 30 17.30 -3.89 6.88
N LYS A 31 16.41 -2.88 6.86
CA LYS A 31 14.95 -3.07 6.85
C LYS A 31 14.41 -2.87 5.45
N TYR A 32 13.40 -3.65 5.10
CA TYR A 32 12.65 -3.41 3.87
C TYR A 32 11.86 -2.11 3.96
N ILE A 33 11.97 -1.31 2.89
CA ILE A 33 11.36 0.01 2.79
C ILE A 33 10.79 0.22 1.39
N TYR A 34 9.61 0.82 1.31
CA TYR A 34 9.09 1.44 0.10
C TYR A 34 9.25 2.95 0.24
N TYR A 35 10.10 3.58 -0.55
CA TYR A 35 10.45 5.00 -0.42
C TYR A 35 10.14 5.75 -1.71
N GLN A 36 9.50 6.92 -1.60
CA GLN A 36 9.21 7.79 -2.73
C GLN A 36 9.37 9.26 -2.36
N VAL A 37 9.89 10.04 -3.30
CA VAL A 37 9.86 11.51 -3.30
C VAL A 37 8.94 11.95 -4.43
N VAL A 38 8.04 12.88 -4.14
CA VAL A 38 7.05 13.39 -5.10
C VAL A 38 7.20 14.90 -5.19
N ASP A 39 7.50 15.41 -6.38
CA ASP A 39 7.56 16.83 -6.65
C ASP A 39 6.17 17.42 -6.83
N MET A 40 5.91 18.55 -6.18
CA MET A 40 4.65 19.29 -6.16
C MET A 40 4.94 20.78 -6.35
N PRO A 41 5.48 21.19 -7.52
CA PRO A 41 5.95 22.54 -7.74
C PRO A 41 4.84 23.59 -7.49
N GLY A 42 5.18 24.65 -6.79
CA GLY A 42 4.25 25.73 -6.47
C GLY A 42 3.39 25.51 -5.23
N ILE A 43 3.41 24.35 -4.60
CA ILE A 43 2.63 24.06 -3.39
C ILE A 43 3.53 24.24 -2.16
N LYS A 44 3.07 25.05 -1.20
CA LYS A 44 3.80 25.28 0.06
C LYS A 44 3.70 24.07 1.01
N ALA A 45 4.70 23.89 1.86
CA ALA A 45 4.76 22.83 2.87
C ALA A 45 3.51 22.76 3.75
N ASP A 46 3.00 23.92 4.20
CA ASP A 46 1.79 23.99 5.05
C ASP A 46 0.55 23.42 4.35
N SER A 47 0.39 23.67 3.05
CA SER A 47 -0.70 23.11 2.25
C SER A 47 -0.58 21.59 2.10
N LEU A 48 0.63 21.11 1.83
CA LEU A 48 0.93 19.67 1.76
C LEU A 48 0.67 19.00 3.12
N GLN A 49 1.10 19.61 4.21
CA GLN A 49 0.87 19.10 5.56
C GLN A 49 -0.62 19.04 5.90
N LYS A 50 -1.40 20.04 5.53
CA LYS A 50 -2.86 20.04 5.70
C LYS A 50 -3.50 18.87 4.93
N ASN A 51 -3.12 18.67 3.66
CA ASN A 51 -3.63 17.58 2.83
C ASN A 51 -3.21 16.21 3.38
N MET A 52 -1.99 16.07 3.87
CA MET A 52 -1.50 14.86 4.56
C MET A 52 -2.36 14.54 5.80
N VAL A 53 -2.65 15.51 6.66
CA VAL A 53 -3.50 15.32 7.84
C VAL A 53 -4.91 14.91 7.45
N LEU A 54 -5.47 15.46 6.38
CA LEU A 54 -6.78 15.07 5.85
C LEU A 54 -6.76 13.61 5.37
N PHE A 55 -5.73 13.22 4.63
CA PHE A 55 -5.53 11.84 4.20
C PHE A 55 -5.48 10.88 5.39
N ILE A 56 -4.66 11.18 6.39
CA ILE A 56 -4.51 10.31 7.55
C ILE A 56 -5.83 10.20 8.33
N LYS A 57 -6.53 11.29 8.56
CA LYS A 57 -7.84 11.27 9.26
C LYS A 57 -8.90 10.44 8.52
N GLU A 58 -8.85 10.40 7.20
CA GLU A 58 -9.83 9.64 6.42
C GLU A 58 -9.49 8.16 6.32
N PHE A 59 -8.22 7.82 6.09
CA PHE A 59 -7.80 6.43 5.91
C PHE A 59 -7.44 5.71 7.21
N TYR A 60 -7.10 6.45 8.27
CA TYR A 60 -6.68 5.92 9.57
C TYR A 60 -7.51 6.49 10.73
N PRO A 61 -8.86 6.48 10.67
CA PRO A 61 -9.70 7.18 11.63
C PRO A 61 -9.67 6.62 13.05
N LYS A 62 -9.20 5.37 13.21
CA LYS A 62 -9.16 4.65 14.50
C LYS A 62 -7.76 4.53 15.08
N GLU A 63 -6.73 4.99 14.36
CA GLU A 63 -5.35 4.74 14.76
C GLU A 63 -4.92 5.69 15.90
N LYS A 64 -4.75 5.11 17.08
CA LYS A 64 -4.16 5.78 18.25
C LYS A 64 -2.65 6.02 18.13
N SER A 65 -2.01 5.38 17.16
CA SER A 65 -0.57 5.47 16.90
C SER A 65 -0.18 6.67 16.02
N LEU A 66 -1.14 7.52 15.63
CA LEU A 66 -0.85 8.70 14.84
C LEU A 66 0.03 9.68 15.61
N GLN A 67 1.22 9.91 15.10
CA GLN A 67 2.13 10.96 15.56
C GLN A 67 2.24 12.01 14.47
N VAL A 68 1.72 13.20 14.72
CA VAL A 68 1.91 14.36 13.84
C VAL A 68 3.09 15.14 14.36
N THR A 69 4.11 15.26 13.55
CA THR A 69 5.29 16.08 13.80
C THR A 69 5.38 17.16 12.72
N ASN A 70 5.88 18.33 13.05
CA ASN A 70 6.13 19.36 12.02
C ASN A 70 7.55 19.12 11.45
N PRO A 71 7.73 18.82 10.16
CA PRO A 71 6.77 18.92 9.03
C PRO A 71 6.15 17.58 8.55
N GLY A 72 5.93 16.61 9.40
CA GLY A 72 5.53 15.28 8.96
C GLY A 72 4.48 14.59 9.82
N ALA A 73 4.21 13.33 9.52
CA ALA A 73 3.39 12.42 10.32
C ALA A 73 3.87 10.98 10.18
N SER A 74 3.62 10.19 11.22
CA SER A 74 3.81 8.74 11.23
C SER A 74 2.56 8.04 11.74
N VAL A 75 2.15 6.96 11.08
CA VAL A 75 1.02 6.14 11.49
C VAL A 75 1.33 4.66 11.28
N LYS A 76 0.88 3.80 12.21
CA LYS A 76 0.97 2.35 12.07
C LYS A 76 -0.41 1.79 11.75
N ASP A 77 -0.45 0.83 10.83
CA ASP A 77 -1.68 0.13 10.44
C ASP A 77 -1.31 -1.26 9.89
N LYS A 78 -2.28 -1.98 9.37
CA LYS A 78 -2.12 -3.33 8.82
C LYS A 78 -2.98 -3.55 7.59
N PHE A 79 -2.58 -4.50 6.76
CA PHE A 79 -3.38 -5.04 5.66
C PHE A 79 -3.40 -6.56 5.69
N LEU A 80 -4.44 -7.14 5.09
CA LEU A 80 -4.61 -8.59 5.04
C LEU A 80 -3.75 -9.20 3.92
N THR A 81 -3.20 -10.37 4.21
CA THR A 81 -2.39 -11.13 3.26
C THR A 81 -3.11 -12.41 2.84
N TYR A 82 -2.75 -12.91 1.65
CA TYR A 82 -3.36 -14.08 1.03
C TYR A 82 -2.27 -14.98 0.46
N THR A 83 -2.46 -16.29 0.43
CA THR A 83 -1.62 -17.19 -0.36
C THR A 83 -2.25 -17.47 -1.71
N SER A 84 -1.44 -17.85 -2.69
CA SER A 84 -1.92 -18.24 -4.03
C SER A 84 -2.80 -19.50 -4.03
N LEU A 85 -2.73 -20.30 -2.98
CA LEU A 85 -3.45 -21.57 -2.87
C LEU A 85 -4.78 -21.43 -2.12
N VAL A 86 -4.99 -20.38 -1.36
CA VAL A 86 -6.14 -20.20 -0.47
C VAL A 86 -6.84 -18.90 -0.79
N LYS A 87 -8.13 -18.96 -1.09
CA LYS A 87 -8.94 -17.77 -1.39
C LYS A 87 -9.36 -17.00 -0.13
N HIS A 88 -8.81 -17.35 1.03
CA HIS A 88 -9.09 -16.66 2.29
C HIS A 88 -7.81 -16.05 2.87
N GLU A 89 -8.00 -15.15 3.77
CA GLU A 89 -6.93 -14.45 4.48
C GLU A 89 -6.07 -15.46 5.25
N ASN A 90 -4.77 -15.39 5.08
CA ASN A 90 -3.82 -16.27 5.74
C ASN A 90 -2.96 -15.55 6.80
N GLY A 91 -3.15 -14.27 6.94
CA GLY A 91 -2.46 -13.45 7.91
C GLY A 91 -2.70 -11.96 7.70
N GLU A 92 -1.98 -11.18 8.47
CA GLU A 92 -1.93 -9.72 8.36
C GLU A 92 -0.49 -9.22 8.34
N MET A 93 -0.25 -8.15 7.62
CA MET A 93 1.03 -7.44 7.58
C MET A 93 0.86 -6.07 8.22
N THR A 94 1.47 -5.83 9.38
CA THR A 94 1.55 -4.49 9.97
C THR A 94 2.66 -3.69 9.33
N TYR A 95 2.54 -2.38 9.31
CA TYR A 95 3.52 -1.46 8.73
C TYR A 95 3.48 -0.10 9.42
N ALA A 96 4.51 0.71 9.19
CA ALA A 96 4.56 2.13 9.54
C ALA A 96 4.62 2.97 8.27
N LEU A 97 3.63 3.85 8.06
CA LEU A 97 3.66 4.90 7.04
C LEU A 97 4.21 6.17 7.65
N ASN A 98 5.22 6.75 7.02
CA ASN A 98 5.80 8.03 7.39
C ASN A 98 5.70 8.99 6.20
N VAL A 99 5.35 10.24 6.45
CA VAL A 99 5.23 11.29 5.42
C VAL A 99 5.91 12.55 5.93
N GLU A 100 6.71 13.22 5.12
CA GLU A 100 7.30 14.51 5.40
C GLU A 100 7.10 15.48 4.25
N CYS A 101 6.75 16.73 4.58
CA CYS A 101 6.45 17.78 3.61
C CYS A 101 7.52 18.87 3.65
N LYS A 102 7.88 19.38 2.45
CA LYS A 102 8.70 20.58 2.24
C LYS A 102 8.06 21.42 1.13
N ASP A 103 8.49 22.66 0.98
CA ASP A 103 8.04 23.49 -0.13
C ASP A 103 8.33 22.81 -1.47
N GLY A 104 7.29 22.68 -2.29
CA GLY A 104 7.37 22.11 -3.63
C GLY A 104 7.56 20.60 -3.71
N LYS A 105 7.55 19.85 -2.61
CA LYS A 105 7.67 18.40 -2.61
C LYS A 105 7.29 17.76 -1.29
N TYR A 106 7.02 16.44 -1.32
CA TYR A 106 6.94 15.61 -0.12
C TYR A 106 7.66 14.29 -0.37
N ARG A 107 8.05 13.63 0.71
CA ARG A 107 8.51 12.24 0.69
C ARG A 107 7.65 11.40 1.59
N TYR A 108 7.52 10.13 1.26
CA TYR A 108 6.89 9.15 2.15
C TYR A 108 7.64 7.83 2.05
N TRP A 109 7.57 7.08 3.13
CA TRP A 109 8.08 5.73 3.16
C TRP A 109 7.22 4.84 4.04
N VAL A 110 7.16 3.57 3.65
CA VAL A 110 6.47 2.52 4.36
C VAL A 110 7.53 1.51 4.78
N THR A 111 7.56 1.16 6.05
CA THR A 111 8.60 0.32 6.66
C THR A 111 8.04 -0.45 7.87
N ASP A 112 8.91 -1.13 8.63
CA ASP A 112 8.56 -1.91 9.81
C ASP A 112 7.49 -2.98 9.51
N PHE A 113 7.65 -3.68 8.40
CA PHE A 113 6.72 -4.73 8.01
C PHE A 113 6.84 -5.94 8.92
N VAL A 114 5.74 -6.32 9.57
CA VAL A 114 5.67 -7.50 10.43
C VAL A 114 4.47 -8.36 10.05
N PHE A 115 4.76 -9.59 9.65
CA PHE A 115 3.75 -10.59 9.31
C PHE A 115 3.28 -11.32 10.57
N THR A 116 1.97 -11.44 10.73
CA THR A 116 1.30 -12.25 11.74
C THR A 116 0.43 -13.27 11.02
N PRO A 117 0.76 -14.56 11.06
CA PRO A 117 -0.05 -15.60 10.40
C PRO A 117 -1.37 -15.79 11.12
N TYR A 118 -2.37 -16.28 10.37
CA TYR A 118 -3.67 -16.70 10.89
C TYR A 118 -3.73 -18.21 11.02
N GLU A 119 -4.40 -18.66 12.04
CA GLU A 119 -4.76 -20.07 12.23
C GLU A 119 -6.28 -20.24 12.38
N LYS A 120 -6.77 -21.41 12.02
CA LYS A 120 -8.19 -21.74 12.15
C LYS A 120 -8.47 -22.16 13.60
N ASN A 121 -9.30 -21.40 14.30
CA ASN A 121 -9.70 -21.72 15.66
C ASN A 121 -10.76 -22.84 15.70
N ARG A 122 -11.12 -23.28 16.89
CA ARG A 122 -12.13 -24.34 17.13
C ARG A 122 -13.53 -24.03 16.55
N TYR A 123 -13.83 -22.77 16.26
CA TYR A 123 -15.07 -22.33 15.64
C TYR A 123 -14.99 -22.21 14.13
N GLY A 124 -13.86 -22.58 13.54
CA GLY A 124 -13.62 -22.49 12.11
C GLY A 124 -13.24 -21.10 11.59
N MET A 125 -13.07 -20.12 12.47
CA MET A 125 -12.66 -18.75 12.11
C MET A 125 -11.15 -18.64 12.04
N PHE A 126 -10.65 -17.87 11.07
CA PHE A 126 -9.23 -17.51 10.97
C PHE A 126 -8.91 -16.34 11.89
N THR A 127 -7.96 -16.54 12.79
CA THR A 127 -7.55 -15.54 13.80
C THR A 127 -6.04 -15.46 13.88
N PRO A 128 -5.47 -14.28 14.22
CA PRO A 128 -4.04 -14.11 14.38
C PRO A 128 -3.46 -15.08 15.39
N VAL A 129 -2.34 -15.72 15.05
CA VAL A 129 -1.58 -16.58 15.98
C VAL A 129 -0.92 -15.69 17.02
N SER A 130 -1.33 -15.87 18.27
CA SER A 130 -0.82 -15.07 19.38
C SER A 130 0.69 -15.26 19.58
N GLY A 131 1.42 -14.15 19.69
CA GLY A 131 2.87 -14.15 19.92
C GLY A 131 3.73 -14.50 18.71
N MET A 132 3.14 -14.73 17.53
CA MET A 132 3.91 -15.00 16.30
C MET A 132 4.00 -13.75 15.45
N TYR A 133 5.11 -13.04 15.58
CA TYR A 133 5.43 -11.82 14.81
C TYR A 133 6.71 -12.04 14.02
N ILE A 134 6.63 -12.01 12.71
CA ILE A 134 7.75 -12.29 11.81
C ILE A 134 8.03 -11.02 10.99
N THR A 135 9.17 -10.37 11.23
CA THR A 135 9.56 -9.21 10.43
C THR A 135 9.84 -9.65 8.99
N LEU A 136 9.59 -8.78 8.02
CA LEU A 136 9.74 -9.09 6.60
C LEU A 136 11.17 -9.54 6.26
N GLU A 137 12.18 -9.06 7.00
CA GLU A 137 13.58 -9.44 6.89
C GLU A 137 13.83 -10.92 7.27
N LYS A 138 12.96 -11.48 8.09
CA LYS A 138 13.08 -12.86 8.63
C LYS A 138 12.05 -13.84 8.06
N VAL A 139 11.17 -13.40 7.15
CA VAL A 139 10.14 -14.31 6.58
C VAL A 139 10.77 -15.47 5.82
N SER A 140 11.91 -15.25 5.15
CA SER A 140 12.64 -16.30 4.41
C SER A 140 13.16 -17.42 5.31
N ASP A 141 13.43 -17.14 6.59
CA ASP A 141 13.94 -18.12 7.55
C ASP A 141 12.81 -18.93 8.22
N LYS A 142 11.59 -18.42 8.16
CA LYS A 142 10.44 -18.91 8.92
C LYS A 142 9.35 -19.54 8.06
N LEU A 143 9.25 -19.15 6.78
CA LEU A 143 8.15 -19.51 5.91
C LEU A 143 8.65 -20.21 4.62
N PRO A 144 7.80 -21.03 3.98
CA PRO A 144 8.15 -21.65 2.69
C PRO A 144 8.48 -20.60 1.63
N LYS A 145 9.52 -20.82 0.84
CA LYS A 145 10.01 -19.89 -0.18
C LYS A 145 8.92 -19.37 -1.12
N LYS A 146 7.98 -20.24 -1.50
CA LYS A 146 6.85 -19.88 -2.38
C LYS A 146 5.93 -18.83 -1.76
N ASP A 147 5.69 -18.92 -0.45
CA ASP A 147 4.84 -17.96 0.25
C ASP A 147 5.57 -16.63 0.47
N VAL A 148 6.88 -16.69 0.71
CA VAL A 148 7.75 -15.51 0.88
C VAL A 148 7.66 -14.59 -0.34
N GLU A 149 7.82 -15.12 -1.55
CA GLU A 149 7.71 -14.32 -2.79
C GLU A 149 6.35 -13.62 -2.88
N GLY A 150 5.27 -14.33 -2.56
CA GLY A 150 3.92 -13.78 -2.53
C GLY A 150 3.75 -12.64 -1.52
N TYR A 151 4.37 -12.71 -0.36
CA TYR A 151 4.31 -11.62 0.63
C TYR A 151 5.05 -10.37 0.17
N PHE A 152 6.21 -10.51 -0.47
CA PHE A 152 6.92 -9.38 -1.06
C PHE A 152 6.11 -8.70 -2.16
N GLU A 153 5.50 -9.47 -3.05
CA GLU A 153 4.65 -8.95 -4.12
C GLU A 153 3.43 -8.20 -3.56
N GLN A 154 2.71 -8.79 -2.59
CA GLN A 154 1.55 -8.17 -1.96
C GLN A 154 1.92 -6.89 -1.22
N THR A 155 3.05 -6.90 -0.49
CA THR A 155 3.55 -5.72 0.23
C THR A 155 3.92 -4.60 -0.73
N GLY A 156 4.64 -4.90 -1.81
CA GLY A 156 4.99 -3.92 -2.83
C GLY A 156 3.75 -3.34 -3.54
N ALA A 157 2.80 -4.20 -3.92
CA ALA A 157 1.55 -3.78 -4.55
C ALA A 157 0.71 -2.90 -3.61
N PHE A 158 0.60 -3.27 -2.33
CA PHE A 158 -0.07 -2.47 -1.32
C PHE A 158 0.58 -1.09 -1.16
N CYS A 159 1.91 -1.02 -1.02
CA CYS A 159 2.64 0.24 -0.89
C CYS A 159 2.44 1.15 -2.10
N LYS A 160 2.44 0.58 -3.31
CA LYS A 160 2.15 1.34 -4.53
C LYS A 160 0.74 1.92 -4.52
N GLN A 161 -0.28 1.11 -4.20
CA GLN A 161 -1.67 1.57 -4.12
C GLN A 161 -1.86 2.66 -3.05
N LEU A 162 -1.21 2.50 -1.90
CA LEU A 162 -1.21 3.49 -0.82
C LEU A 162 -0.59 4.81 -1.30
N GLY A 163 0.55 4.73 -1.99
CA GLY A 163 1.23 5.88 -2.58
C GLY A 163 0.38 6.61 -3.63
N ASP A 164 -0.31 5.87 -4.50
CA ASP A 164 -1.20 6.44 -5.51
C ASP A 164 -2.38 7.20 -4.85
N LYS A 165 -2.96 6.65 -3.77
CA LYS A 165 -3.99 7.32 -2.96
C LYS A 165 -3.44 8.59 -2.29
N LEU A 166 -2.29 8.48 -1.62
CA LEU A 166 -1.64 9.61 -0.98
C LEU A 166 -1.36 10.74 -1.98
N LYS A 167 -0.79 10.40 -3.15
CA LYS A 167 -0.49 11.37 -4.22
C LYS A 167 -1.73 12.16 -4.65
N LYS A 168 -2.87 11.49 -4.81
CA LYS A 168 -4.13 12.12 -5.16
C LYS A 168 -4.59 13.13 -4.10
N TYR A 169 -4.51 12.75 -2.82
CA TYR A 169 -4.84 13.65 -1.70
C TYR A 169 -3.88 14.83 -1.58
N MET A 170 -2.60 14.59 -1.77
CA MET A 170 -1.60 15.65 -1.72
C MET A 170 -1.79 16.71 -2.81
N ALA A 171 -2.27 16.30 -3.99
CA ALA A 171 -2.52 17.21 -5.12
C ALA A 171 -3.84 18.01 -4.96
N GLU A 172 -4.91 17.34 -4.54
CA GLU A 172 -6.28 17.88 -4.65
C GLU A 172 -6.92 18.20 -3.29
N GLY A 173 -6.27 17.82 -2.19
CA GLY A 173 -6.90 17.78 -0.88
C GLY A 173 -7.93 16.63 -0.83
N LYS A 174 -9.02 16.79 -0.07
CA LYS A 174 -10.07 15.78 -0.03
C LYS A 174 -10.70 15.65 -1.42
N PRO A 175 -10.59 14.49 -2.11
CA PRO A 175 -11.25 14.30 -3.39
C PRO A 175 -12.75 14.54 -3.20
N GLN A 176 -13.33 15.41 -3.99
CA GLN A 176 -14.78 15.55 -4.03
C GLN A 176 -15.34 14.21 -4.51
N GLN A 177 -16.15 13.54 -3.67
CA GLN A 177 -16.93 12.41 -4.14
C GLN A 177 -17.72 12.91 -5.34
N PRO A 178 -17.75 12.17 -6.48
CA PRO A 178 -18.62 12.53 -7.57
C PRO A 178 -20.00 12.75 -6.97
N LYS A 179 -20.55 13.95 -7.11
CA LYS A 179 -21.94 14.21 -6.72
C LYS A 179 -22.77 13.28 -7.56
N GLU A 180 -23.31 12.24 -6.95
CA GLU A 180 -24.22 11.30 -7.57
C GLU A 180 -25.56 12.02 -7.78
N ASN A 181 -25.56 12.98 -8.70
CA ASN A 181 -26.73 13.69 -9.19
C ASN A 181 -27.19 13.03 -10.48
N LYS A 182 -27.52 11.75 -10.42
CA LYS A 182 -28.46 11.19 -11.39
C LYS A 182 -29.82 11.11 -10.70
N PRO A 183 -30.79 11.95 -11.10
CA PRO A 183 -32.16 11.75 -10.63
C PRO A 183 -32.55 10.34 -11.06
N VAL A 184 -32.89 9.52 -10.08
CA VAL A 184 -33.48 8.20 -10.34
C VAL A 184 -34.71 8.46 -11.20
N LYS A 185 -34.70 8.00 -12.47
CA LYS A 185 -35.88 8.05 -13.34
C LYS A 185 -36.98 7.26 -12.63
N LYS A 186 -37.97 7.96 -12.10
CA LYS A 186 -39.22 7.32 -11.62
C LYS A 186 -39.89 6.67 -12.83
N ILE A 187 -39.92 5.37 -12.85
CA ILE A 187 -40.73 4.62 -13.80
C ILE A 187 -42.15 4.64 -13.25
N VAL A 188 -43.04 5.33 -13.94
CA VAL A 188 -44.48 5.32 -13.65
C VAL A 188 -45.03 4.05 -14.25
N THR A 189 -45.46 3.10 -13.42
CA THR A 189 -45.93 1.76 -13.84
C THR A 189 -47.44 1.68 -14.06
N ASP A 190 -48.18 2.75 -13.88
CA ASP A 190 -49.64 2.82 -13.92
C ASP A 190 -50.20 3.44 -15.22
N LYS A 191 -49.41 3.54 -16.27
CA LYS A 191 -49.88 3.86 -17.64
C LYS A 191 -49.33 2.85 -18.63
N TRP A 192 -50.18 2.03 -19.09
CA TRP A 192 -50.06 1.16 -20.27
C TRP A 192 -50.90 1.75 -21.39
#